data_a5af23969866e7f9d206d8bd7b1b91ef
#
_entry.id   a5af23969866e7f9d206d8bd7b1b91ef
#
_cell.length_a   1.000
_cell.length_b   1.000
_cell.length_c   1.000
_cell.angle_alpha   90.00
_cell.angle_beta   90.00
_cell.angle_gamma   90.00
#
_symmetry.space_group_name_H-M   'P 1'
#
loop_
_entity.id
_entity.type
_entity.pdbx_description
1 polymer ?
#
loop_
_entity_poly.entity_id
_entity_poly.type
_entity_poly.pdbx_seq_one_letter_code
_entity_poly.pdbx_strand_id
1 'polypeptide(L)'
;QIPACIWFLTKDKANGLSLDKKKRDRRGKTLFIDARNLGYMKDRVLRDFEPNDIAKITDTFHAWQQYDGNAQGSASVAGDRKPGATYEDEKGFCYSASLDDMKKHEFVLTPGRYVGAADQEEDSEPFAEKMTRLTKQLKSQFNESDRLEGEIKKNLAGLGYEC
;
A
#
# COMPACT_ATOMS: atom_id res chain seq x y z
N GLN A 1 -7.56 6.27 -11.85
CA GLN A 1 -6.77 6.98 -10.81
C GLN A 1 -5.40 7.30 -11.37
N ILE A 2 -4.95 8.54 -11.19
CA ILE A 2 -3.60 8.97 -11.59
C ILE A 2 -2.74 8.88 -10.33
N PRO A 3 -1.67 8.06 -10.31
CA PRO A 3 -0.77 8.02 -9.18
C PRO A 3 -0.02 9.34 -9.03
N ALA A 4 0.01 9.89 -7.82
CA ALA A 4 0.79 11.08 -7.48
C ALA A 4 1.97 10.68 -6.60
N CYS A 5 3.10 11.38 -6.75
CA CYS A 5 4.28 11.22 -5.92
C CYS A 5 4.60 12.55 -5.22
N ILE A 6 4.83 12.50 -3.91
CA ILE A 6 5.21 13.66 -3.10
C ILE A 6 6.68 13.52 -2.72
N TRP A 7 7.48 14.55 -2.98
CA TRP A 7 8.89 14.58 -2.65
C TRP A 7 9.15 15.50 -1.47
N PHE A 8 9.75 14.96 -0.42
CA PHE A 8 10.21 15.72 0.74
C PHE A 8 11.71 15.94 0.64
N LEU A 9 12.12 17.20 0.50
CA LEU A 9 13.51 17.59 0.37
C LEU A 9 14.03 18.17 1.68
N THR A 10 15.25 17.79 2.08
CA THR A 10 15.92 18.33 3.25
C THR A 10 17.39 18.64 2.94
N LYS A 11 17.89 19.73 3.47
CA LYS A 11 19.32 20.09 3.39
C LYS A 11 20.15 19.42 4.49
N ASP A 12 19.51 19.00 5.59
CA ASP A 12 20.16 18.37 6.73
C ASP A 12 19.79 16.90 6.82
N LYS A 13 20.64 16.05 6.29
CA LYS A 13 20.61 14.59 6.45
C LYS A 13 21.69 14.07 7.41
N ALA A 14 22.68 14.92 7.70
CA ALA A 14 23.67 14.67 8.72
C ALA A 14 23.12 15.21 10.03
N ASN A 15 22.98 14.51 10.98
CA ASN A 15 22.67 14.68 12.42
C ASN A 15 22.89 16.07 13.07
N GLY A 16 22.89 17.15 12.31
CA GLY A 16 23.74 18.27 12.59
C GLY A 16 23.14 19.44 13.31
N LEU A 17 21.91 19.85 13.24
CA LEU A 17 21.49 21.16 13.75
C LEU A 17 20.34 21.14 14.78
N SER A 18 19.78 20.00 15.07
CA SER A 18 18.77 19.91 16.13
C SER A 18 19.45 19.58 17.46
N LEU A 19 19.52 20.56 18.34
CA LEU A 19 20.12 20.48 19.66
C LEU A 19 19.55 19.39 20.57
N ASP A 20 18.44 18.75 20.19
CA ASP A 20 17.67 17.91 21.11
C ASP A 20 17.55 16.43 20.72
N LYS A 21 17.98 15.98 19.55
CA LYS A 21 17.75 14.57 19.18
C LYS A 21 18.82 14.01 18.26
N LYS A 22 19.43 12.94 18.71
CA LYS A 22 20.32 12.08 17.94
C LYS A 22 19.52 11.42 16.81
N LYS A 23 19.51 12.02 15.64
CA LYS A 23 18.97 11.39 14.42
C LYS A 23 20.08 10.56 13.79
N ARG A 24 19.71 9.50 13.09
CA ARG A 24 20.63 8.71 12.27
C ARG A 24 21.22 9.56 11.13
N ASP A 25 22.49 9.35 10.78
CA ASP A 25 23.06 9.91 9.56
C ASP A 25 22.40 9.25 8.33
N ARG A 26 21.72 10.05 7.53
CA ARG A 26 20.95 9.63 6.36
C ARG A 26 21.52 10.15 5.05
N ARG A 27 22.77 10.64 5.08
CA ARG A 27 23.45 11.13 3.87
C ARG A 27 23.56 9.99 2.84
N GLY A 28 23.30 10.29 1.57
CA GLY A 28 23.31 9.31 0.50
C GLY A 28 22.16 8.30 0.54
N LYS A 29 21.18 8.43 1.46
CA LYS A 29 20.02 7.55 1.55
C LYS A 29 18.74 8.31 1.23
N THR A 30 17.78 7.60 0.63
CA THR A 30 16.44 8.11 0.33
C THR A 30 15.42 7.06 0.73
N LEU A 31 14.46 7.47 1.54
CA LEU A 31 13.33 6.61 1.90
C LEU A 31 12.27 6.70 0.81
N PHE A 32 11.88 5.56 0.27
CA PHE A 32 10.73 5.40 -0.60
C PHE A 32 9.60 4.74 0.19
N ILE A 33 8.39 5.31 0.12
CA ILE A 33 7.17 4.73 0.67
C ILE A 33 6.15 4.63 -0.44
N ASP A 34 5.58 3.46 -0.64
CA ASP A 34 4.52 3.20 -1.60
C ASP A 34 3.18 3.04 -0.86
N ALA A 35 2.39 4.10 -0.87
CA ALA A 35 1.10 4.14 -0.19
C ALA A 35 -0.08 3.73 -1.10
N ARG A 36 0.17 3.16 -2.29
CA ARG A 36 -0.91 2.83 -3.25
C ARG A 36 -1.91 1.80 -2.70
N ASN A 37 -1.46 0.93 -1.80
CA ASN A 37 -2.29 -0.12 -1.19
C ASN A 37 -2.95 0.34 0.12
N LEU A 38 -2.66 1.55 0.59
CA LEU A 38 -3.29 2.14 1.76
C LEU A 38 -4.52 2.95 1.38
N GLY A 39 -5.38 3.20 2.37
CA GLY A 39 -6.59 4.00 2.21
C GLY A 39 -7.77 3.23 1.65
N TYR A 40 -8.92 3.87 1.67
CA TYR A 40 -10.22 3.34 1.26
C TYR A 40 -10.92 4.26 0.27
N MET A 41 -11.89 3.74 -0.46
CA MET A 41 -12.73 4.55 -1.33
C MET A 41 -13.82 5.22 -0.50
N LYS A 42 -13.69 6.53 -0.31
CA LYS A 42 -14.68 7.35 0.43
C LYS A 42 -15.96 7.50 -0.37
N ASP A 43 -15.82 7.64 -1.67
CA ASP A 43 -16.91 7.63 -2.63
C ASP A 43 -16.45 6.98 -3.94
N ARG A 44 -17.26 7.06 -5.00
CA ARG A 44 -16.97 6.45 -6.30
C ARG A 44 -15.67 6.95 -6.96
N VAL A 45 -15.18 8.12 -6.59
CA VAL A 45 -14.06 8.79 -7.26
C VAL A 45 -12.93 9.11 -6.29
N LEU A 46 -13.26 9.46 -5.05
CA LEU A 46 -12.32 9.95 -4.05
C LEU A 46 -11.82 8.82 -3.15
N ARG A 47 -10.49 8.72 -3.05
CA ARG A 47 -9.80 7.87 -2.08
C ARG A 47 -9.32 8.71 -0.90
N ASP A 48 -9.45 8.19 0.31
CA ASP A 48 -9.03 8.85 1.54
C ASP A 48 -8.18 7.88 2.38
N PHE A 49 -7.40 8.40 3.33
CA PHE A 49 -6.59 7.60 4.25
C PHE A 49 -7.28 7.51 5.61
N GLU A 50 -7.25 6.34 6.20
CA GLU A 50 -7.62 6.17 7.59
C GLU A 50 -6.51 6.69 8.52
N PRO A 51 -6.85 7.04 9.77
CA PRO A 51 -5.83 7.44 10.75
C PRO A 51 -4.69 6.42 10.91
N ASN A 52 -4.99 5.14 10.80
CA ASN A 52 -4.00 4.05 10.87
C ASN A 52 -3.04 4.06 9.68
N ASP A 53 -3.52 4.40 8.47
CA ASP A 53 -2.67 4.52 7.28
C ASP A 53 -1.68 5.67 7.44
N ILE A 54 -2.18 6.81 7.93
CA ILE A 54 -1.35 7.97 8.20
C ILE A 54 -0.32 7.64 9.30
N ALA A 55 -0.75 6.95 10.37
CA ALA A 55 0.15 6.50 11.42
C ALA A 55 1.23 5.56 10.86
N LYS A 56 0.88 4.58 10.03
CA LYS A 56 1.85 3.67 9.41
C LYS A 56 2.92 4.44 8.62
N ILE A 57 2.53 5.41 7.80
CA ILE A 57 3.46 6.23 7.01
C ILE A 57 4.37 7.06 7.93
N THR A 58 3.78 7.74 8.92
CA THR A 58 4.53 8.63 9.82
C THR A 58 5.48 7.86 10.73
N ASP A 59 5.05 6.73 11.26
CA ASP A 59 5.85 5.89 12.15
C ASP A 59 7.03 5.27 11.40
N THR A 60 6.84 4.81 10.16
CA THR A 60 7.92 4.35 9.28
C THR A 60 8.95 5.44 9.04
N PHE A 61 8.51 6.66 8.72
CA PHE A 61 9.42 7.79 8.53
C PHE A 61 10.18 8.16 9.81
N HIS A 62 9.51 8.17 10.95
CA HIS A 62 10.15 8.45 12.24
C HIS A 62 11.12 7.36 12.65
N ALA A 63 10.80 6.09 12.48
CA ALA A 63 11.70 4.97 12.71
C ALA A 63 12.96 5.10 11.84
N TRP A 64 12.78 5.43 10.56
CA TRP A 64 13.91 5.65 9.64
C TRP A 64 14.81 6.83 10.03
N GLN A 65 14.26 7.84 10.71
CA GLN A 65 15.03 8.99 11.20
C GLN A 65 15.77 8.72 12.51
N GLN A 66 15.34 7.73 13.30
CA GLN A 66 15.90 7.48 14.62
C GLN A 66 17.28 6.80 14.55
N TYR A 67 18.08 7.05 15.55
CA TYR A 67 19.36 6.40 15.70
C TYR A 67 19.20 5.07 16.45
N ASP A 68 19.80 4.01 15.92
CA ASP A 68 19.67 2.62 16.43
C ASP A 68 20.22 2.42 17.86
N GLY A 69 20.75 3.46 18.50
CA GLY A 69 21.41 3.38 19.80
C GLY A 69 20.61 3.87 21.01
N ASN A 70 19.40 4.38 20.86
CA ASN A 70 18.62 4.83 22.01
C ASN A 70 17.11 4.91 21.69
N ALA A 71 16.43 3.85 21.99
CA ALA A 71 14.97 3.71 21.84
C ALA A 71 14.20 4.45 22.96
N GLN A 72 14.65 5.62 23.40
CA GLN A 72 13.88 6.45 24.33
C GLN A 72 13.14 7.52 23.54
N GLY A 73 11.87 7.21 23.30
CA GLY A 73 10.96 7.97 22.51
C GLY A 73 10.74 9.40 22.97
N SER A 74 10.74 10.31 22.03
CA SER A 74 10.05 11.58 22.20
C SER A 74 8.57 11.37 21.92
N ALA A 75 7.81 11.27 22.98
CA ALA A 75 6.37 11.39 22.93
C ALA A 75 6.00 12.81 22.48
N SER A 76 5.42 12.95 21.30
CA SER A 76 4.59 14.10 21.03
C SER A 76 3.59 13.76 19.93
N VAL A 77 2.34 13.91 20.30
CA VAL A 77 1.09 13.91 19.51
C VAL A 77 0.48 12.53 19.26
N ALA A 78 -0.51 12.24 20.08
CA ALA A 78 -1.71 11.39 19.91
C ALA A 78 -1.60 10.18 18.98
N GLY A 79 -1.39 9.04 19.57
CA GLY A 79 -1.50 7.71 18.98
C GLY A 79 -0.56 6.75 19.69
N ASP A 80 -1.02 5.58 20.05
CA ASP A 80 -0.25 4.51 20.71
C ASP A 80 1.02 4.13 19.92
N ARG A 81 2.05 4.96 20.02
CA ARG A 81 3.37 4.64 19.44
C ARG A 81 4.05 3.62 20.34
N LYS A 82 4.33 2.45 19.82
CA LYS A 82 5.28 1.54 20.43
C LYS A 82 6.65 2.21 20.45
N PRO A 83 7.19 2.59 21.64
CA PRO A 83 8.53 3.17 21.70
C PRO A 83 9.53 2.09 21.31
N GLY A 84 10.42 2.41 20.34
CA GLY A 84 11.56 1.55 20.01
C GLY A 84 11.42 0.70 18.76
N ALA A 85 10.50 1.00 17.84
CA ALA A 85 10.47 0.31 16.56
C ALA A 85 11.72 0.68 15.74
N THR A 86 12.62 -0.28 15.53
CA THR A 86 13.73 -0.18 14.59
C THR A 86 13.17 -0.17 13.17
N TYR A 87 13.73 0.67 12.31
CA TYR A 87 13.34 0.71 10.91
C TYR A 87 13.83 -0.55 10.19
N GLU A 88 12.94 -1.20 9.48
CA GLU A 88 13.23 -2.30 8.57
C GLU A 88 12.56 -2.03 7.21
N ASP A 89 13.21 -2.47 6.13
CA ASP A 89 12.63 -2.40 4.79
C ASP A 89 11.47 -3.40 4.71
N GLU A 90 10.29 -2.93 4.24
CA GLU A 90 9.09 -3.76 4.08
C GLU A 90 8.76 -3.87 2.59
N LYS A 91 8.84 -5.07 2.03
CA LYS A 91 8.52 -5.33 0.62
C LYS A 91 7.10 -4.85 0.27
N GLY A 92 7.00 -4.16 -0.85
CA GLY A 92 5.73 -3.60 -1.31
C GLY A 92 5.27 -2.34 -0.57
N PHE A 93 6.00 -1.88 0.46
CA PHE A 93 5.61 -0.70 1.21
C PHE A 93 6.73 0.32 1.37
N CYS A 94 7.89 -0.04 1.95
CA CYS A 94 8.96 0.93 2.17
C CYS A 94 10.35 0.34 1.91
N TYR A 95 11.27 1.21 1.44
CA TYR A 95 12.66 0.84 1.17
C TYR A 95 13.59 2.03 1.35
N SER A 96 14.72 1.81 2.04
CA SER A 96 15.76 2.81 2.24
C SER A 96 16.88 2.65 1.21
N ALA A 97 16.70 3.26 0.04
CA ALA A 97 17.64 3.18 -1.07
C ALA A 97 18.93 3.96 -0.81
N SER A 98 20.06 3.38 -1.20
CA SER A 98 21.34 4.05 -1.34
C SER A 98 21.45 4.81 -2.68
N LEU A 99 22.47 5.67 -2.80
CA LEU A 99 22.76 6.32 -4.07
C LEU A 99 23.07 5.32 -5.19
N ASP A 100 23.70 4.21 -4.88
CA ASP A 100 24.04 3.18 -5.86
C ASP A 100 22.79 2.40 -6.32
N ASP A 101 21.83 2.19 -5.43
CA ASP A 101 20.53 1.63 -5.83
C ASP A 101 19.79 2.58 -6.76
N MET A 102 19.83 3.88 -6.48
CA MET A 102 19.23 4.88 -7.37
C MET A 102 19.90 4.93 -8.73
N LYS A 103 21.23 4.78 -8.80
CA LYS A 103 21.97 4.69 -10.08
C LYS A 103 21.55 3.48 -10.90
N LYS A 104 21.37 2.30 -10.27
CA LYS A 104 20.90 1.08 -10.95
C LYS A 104 19.53 1.28 -11.61
N HIS A 105 18.70 2.15 -11.05
CA HIS A 105 17.39 2.51 -11.58
C HIS A 105 17.39 3.80 -12.40
N GLU A 106 18.56 4.23 -12.90
CA GLU A 106 18.72 5.44 -13.73
C GLU A 106 18.13 6.71 -13.11
N PHE A 107 18.19 6.80 -11.77
CA PHE A 107 17.62 7.88 -10.96
C PHE A 107 16.11 8.11 -11.14
N VAL A 108 15.38 7.10 -11.59
CA VAL A 108 13.91 7.16 -11.61
C VAL A 108 13.38 7.04 -10.19
N LEU A 109 12.77 8.10 -9.65
CA LEU A 109 12.35 8.20 -8.25
C LEU A 109 10.88 7.76 -8.04
N THR A 110 10.48 6.66 -8.66
CA THR A 110 9.14 6.07 -8.47
C THR A 110 9.19 5.02 -7.36
N PRO A 111 8.49 5.18 -6.23
CA PRO A 111 8.59 4.28 -5.07
C PRO A 111 8.43 2.80 -5.42
N GLY A 112 7.47 2.44 -6.26
CA GLY A 112 7.22 1.05 -6.63
C GLY A 112 8.40 0.31 -7.30
N ARG A 113 9.41 1.04 -7.81
CA ARG A 113 10.64 0.42 -8.35
C ARG A 113 11.60 -0.05 -7.24
N TYR A 114 11.51 0.56 -6.06
CA TYR A 114 12.43 0.32 -4.94
C TYR A 114 11.84 -0.64 -3.92
N VAL A 115 10.55 -0.51 -3.62
CA VAL A 115 9.90 -1.33 -2.60
C VAL A 115 9.65 -2.77 -3.05
N GLY A 116 9.76 -3.05 -4.36
CA GLY A 116 9.44 -4.37 -4.92
C GLY A 116 7.93 -4.68 -4.92
N ALA A 117 7.60 -5.90 -5.33
CA ALA A 117 6.25 -6.41 -5.16
C ALA A 117 6.07 -6.83 -3.69
N ALA A 118 4.91 -6.52 -3.11
CA ALA A 118 4.51 -7.15 -1.86
C ALA A 118 4.52 -8.67 -2.06
N ASP A 119 4.99 -9.42 -1.07
CA ASP A 119 4.87 -10.88 -1.09
C ASP A 119 3.36 -11.16 -1.18
N GLN A 120 2.89 -11.56 -2.35
CA GLN A 120 1.54 -12.09 -2.48
C GLN A 120 1.55 -13.38 -1.67
N GLU A 121 0.61 -13.51 -0.74
CA GLU A 121 0.34 -14.83 -0.15
C GLU A 121 0.18 -15.77 -1.33
N GLU A 122 1.10 -16.71 -1.45
CA GLU A 122 0.98 -17.75 -2.48
C GLU A 122 -0.36 -18.42 -2.23
N ASP A 123 -1.25 -18.28 -3.21
CA ASP A 123 -2.53 -18.95 -3.20
C ASP A 123 -2.24 -20.46 -3.12
N SER A 124 -2.29 -20.97 -1.89
CA SER A 124 -1.92 -22.34 -1.58
C SER A 124 -2.89 -23.36 -2.16
N GLU A 125 -4.01 -22.88 -2.79
CA GLU A 125 -4.96 -23.73 -3.48
C GLU A 125 -4.36 -24.23 -4.81
N PRO A 126 -4.19 -25.54 -5.03
CA PRO A 126 -3.69 -26.07 -6.29
C PRO A 126 -4.53 -25.54 -7.47
N PHE A 127 -3.88 -25.10 -8.54
CA PHE A 127 -4.55 -24.52 -9.71
C PHE A 127 -5.72 -25.36 -10.24
N ALA A 128 -5.57 -26.70 -10.26
CA ALA A 128 -6.59 -27.61 -10.72
C ALA A 128 -7.86 -27.57 -9.84
N GLU A 129 -7.69 -27.46 -8.53
CA GLU A 129 -8.81 -27.39 -7.57
C GLU A 129 -9.51 -26.04 -7.70
N LYS A 130 -8.74 -24.96 -7.76
CA LYS A 130 -9.24 -23.60 -7.99
C LYS A 130 -10.03 -23.51 -9.29
N MET A 131 -9.51 -24.05 -10.39
CA MET A 131 -10.20 -24.10 -11.69
C MET A 131 -11.49 -24.88 -11.62
N THR A 132 -11.48 -26.03 -10.96
CA THR A 132 -12.67 -26.85 -10.78
C THR A 132 -13.76 -26.10 -10.00
N ARG A 133 -13.40 -25.46 -8.90
CA ARG A 133 -14.30 -24.65 -8.08
C ARG A 133 -14.87 -23.47 -8.86
N LEU A 134 -14.02 -22.71 -9.54
CA LEU A 134 -14.43 -21.54 -10.32
C LEU A 134 -15.32 -21.90 -11.50
N THR A 135 -14.99 -22.99 -12.21
CA THR A 135 -15.82 -23.48 -13.32
C THR A 135 -17.20 -23.92 -12.85
N LYS A 136 -17.28 -24.59 -11.69
CA LYS A 136 -18.57 -24.97 -11.08
C LYS A 136 -19.40 -23.75 -10.70
N GLN A 137 -18.75 -22.74 -10.10
CA GLN A 137 -19.39 -21.48 -9.74
C GLN A 137 -19.90 -20.72 -10.98
N LEU A 138 -19.06 -20.62 -12.02
CA LEU A 138 -19.44 -20.00 -13.29
C LEU A 138 -20.65 -20.68 -13.93
N LYS A 139 -20.66 -22.01 -13.95
CA LYS A 139 -21.81 -22.78 -14.46
C LYS A 139 -23.07 -22.48 -13.68
N SER A 140 -23.00 -22.39 -12.36
CA SER A 140 -24.13 -22.00 -11.51
C SER A 140 -24.64 -20.60 -11.83
N GLN A 141 -23.74 -19.66 -12.07
CA GLN A 141 -24.10 -18.28 -12.44
C GLN A 141 -24.74 -18.19 -13.81
N PHE A 142 -24.30 -18.98 -14.78
CA PHE A 142 -24.96 -19.07 -16.10
C PHE A 142 -26.38 -19.62 -15.97
N ASN A 143 -26.58 -20.69 -15.23
CA ASN A 143 -27.92 -21.25 -15.02
C ASN A 143 -28.85 -20.22 -14.35
N GLU A 144 -28.35 -19.44 -13.40
CA GLU A 144 -29.14 -18.40 -12.74
C GLU A 144 -29.42 -17.22 -13.71
N SER A 145 -28.48 -16.87 -14.56
CA SER A 145 -28.68 -15.87 -15.61
C SER A 145 -29.79 -16.29 -16.57
N ASP A 146 -29.76 -17.53 -17.05
CA ASP A 146 -30.82 -18.08 -17.96
C ASP A 146 -32.19 -18.08 -17.28
N ARG A 147 -32.26 -18.44 -15.98
CA ARG A 147 -33.47 -18.38 -15.20
C ARG A 147 -34.04 -16.97 -15.11
N LEU A 148 -33.18 -16.00 -14.77
CA LEU A 148 -33.59 -14.60 -14.65
C LEU A 148 -33.99 -14.01 -16.00
N GLU A 149 -33.32 -14.36 -17.07
CA GLU A 149 -33.68 -13.97 -18.43
C GLU A 149 -35.09 -14.48 -18.79
N GLY A 150 -35.38 -15.74 -18.47
CA GLY A 150 -36.72 -16.32 -18.68
C GLY A 150 -37.81 -15.60 -17.88
N GLU A 151 -37.52 -15.23 -16.62
CA GLU A 151 -38.46 -14.46 -15.79
C GLU A 151 -38.70 -13.06 -16.34
N ILE A 152 -37.65 -12.37 -16.80
CA ILE A 152 -37.74 -11.03 -17.42
C ILE A 152 -38.63 -11.11 -18.68
N LYS A 153 -38.33 -12.06 -19.58
CA LYS A 153 -39.14 -12.26 -20.80
C LYS A 153 -40.62 -12.53 -20.48
N LYS A 154 -40.90 -13.39 -19.50
CA LYS A 154 -42.24 -13.68 -19.03
C LYS A 154 -42.97 -12.44 -18.49
N ASN A 155 -42.28 -11.64 -17.69
CA ASN A 155 -42.84 -10.43 -17.13
C ASN A 155 -43.11 -9.37 -18.19
N LEU A 156 -42.22 -9.21 -19.17
CA LEU A 156 -42.40 -8.29 -20.30
C LEU A 156 -43.56 -8.72 -21.18
N ALA A 157 -43.69 -10.02 -21.49
CA ALA A 157 -44.82 -10.54 -22.23
C ALA A 157 -46.15 -10.29 -21.50
N GLY A 158 -46.17 -10.42 -20.16
CA GLY A 158 -47.32 -10.09 -19.33
C GLY A 158 -47.74 -8.62 -19.37
N LEU A 159 -46.82 -7.74 -19.72
CA LEU A 159 -47.03 -6.29 -19.91
C LEU A 159 -47.32 -5.91 -21.38
N GLY A 160 -47.35 -6.91 -22.31
CA GLY A 160 -47.58 -6.67 -23.72
C GLY A 160 -46.36 -6.25 -24.54
N TYR A 161 -45.14 -6.44 -23.98
CA TYR A 161 -43.90 -6.22 -24.70
C TYR A 161 -43.22 -7.54 -25.06
N GLU A 162 -42.85 -7.71 -26.32
CA GLU A 162 -42.05 -8.85 -26.78
C GLU A 162 -40.55 -8.49 -26.74
N CYS A 163 -39.70 -9.45 -26.29
CA CYS A 163 -38.24 -9.38 -26.24
C CYS A 163 -37.63 -10.47 -27.10
#